data_6778433c6a541020526e3e6dadeccd99
#
_entry.id   6778433c6a541020526e3e6dadeccd99
#
_cell.length_a   1.000
_cell.length_b   1.000
_cell.length_c   1.000
_cell.angle_alpha   90.00
_cell.angle_beta   90.00
_cell.angle_gamma   90.00
#
_symmetry.space_group_name_H-M   'P 1'
#
loop_
_entity.id
_entity.type
_entity.pdbx_description
1 polymer ?
#
loop_
_entity_poly.entity_id
_entity_poly.type
_entity_poly.pdbx_seq_one_letter_code
_entity_poly.pdbx_strand_id
1 'polypeptide(L)'
;MSAQSMSGYFFMPNHIILVGASERPYSLGERILSNLLSAPFQGQITPVNLRHRTVAGLTSYTNLNKIPGSADLVIAVTPPDSYDALFKSCRKKQFGHIILIQDWESLSDDEWQTAEAAIKKHHGDELNISVCSPAGVQLPSQSLNISSQPDHPAGYTALLTGHASVSSEINLMLQKMGQGISRHISLNYPLSPTTSADWLNRFGHNRHTKVAVIEHNPAENQRNLFSAIRHFTRHTTLST
;
A
#
# COMPACT_ATOMS: atom_id res chain seq x y z
N MET A 1 -9.83 6.03 -18.47
CA MET A 1 -10.49 5.09 -17.51
C MET A 1 -10.92 5.91 -16.31
N SER A 2 -12.18 5.81 -15.87
CA SER A 2 -12.71 6.66 -14.79
C SER A 2 -12.07 6.29 -13.43
N ALA A 3 -11.97 7.26 -12.51
CA ALA A 3 -11.44 7.07 -11.15
C ALA A 3 -12.12 5.90 -10.38
N GLN A 4 -13.32 5.51 -10.77
CA GLN A 4 -14.05 4.36 -10.21
C GLN A 4 -13.47 3.00 -10.60
N SER A 5 -12.86 2.85 -11.79
CA SER A 5 -12.23 1.58 -12.20
C SER A 5 -10.90 1.32 -11.46
N MET A 6 -10.24 2.38 -11.00
CA MET A 6 -8.95 2.31 -10.30
C MET A 6 -9.07 1.77 -8.87
N SER A 7 -10.22 1.94 -8.19
CA SER A 7 -10.35 1.51 -6.79
C SER A 7 -10.53 -0.01 -6.64
N GLY A 8 -11.10 -0.68 -7.63
CA GLY A 8 -11.35 -2.13 -7.58
C GLY A 8 -10.06 -2.96 -7.54
N TYR A 9 -9.15 -2.71 -8.45
CA TYR A 9 -7.90 -3.47 -8.58
C TYR A 9 -6.95 -3.28 -7.40
N PHE A 10 -6.95 -2.12 -6.76
CA PHE A 10 -6.11 -1.87 -5.58
C PHE A 10 -6.57 -2.68 -4.36
N PHE A 11 -7.88 -2.81 -4.18
CA PHE A 11 -8.44 -3.48 -3.01
C PHE A 11 -8.72 -4.98 -3.21
N MET A 12 -8.71 -5.47 -4.43
CA MET A 12 -8.95 -6.88 -4.77
C MET A 12 -8.03 -7.34 -5.91
N PRO A 13 -6.70 -7.26 -5.72
CA PRO A 13 -5.77 -7.70 -6.75
C PRO A 13 -5.83 -9.24 -6.89
N ASN A 14 -5.84 -9.74 -8.12
CA ASN A 14 -5.69 -11.17 -8.40
C ASN A 14 -4.22 -11.55 -8.63
N HIS A 15 -3.41 -10.60 -9.10
CA HIS A 15 -1.99 -10.83 -9.33
C HIS A 15 -1.15 -9.67 -8.76
N ILE A 16 -0.32 -10.01 -7.78
CA ILE A 16 0.62 -9.10 -7.11
C ILE A 16 2.04 -9.42 -7.55
N ILE A 17 2.79 -8.40 -7.93
CA ILE A 17 4.24 -8.50 -8.15
C ILE A 17 4.95 -7.81 -6.97
N LEU A 18 5.87 -8.51 -6.30
CA LEU A 18 6.71 -7.95 -5.24
C LEU A 18 8.14 -7.73 -5.76
N VAL A 19 8.51 -6.48 -6.03
CA VAL A 19 9.84 -6.06 -6.44
C VAL A 19 10.70 -5.79 -5.21
N GLY A 20 11.84 -6.46 -5.12
CA GLY A 20 12.70 -6.48 -3.91
C GLY A 20 12.32 -7.61 -2.95
N ALA A 21 11.58 -8.62 -3.42
CA ALA A 21 11.33 -9.84 -2.65
C ALA A 21 12.65 -10.48 -2.20
N SER A 22 12.69 -10.98 -0.98
CA SER A 22 13.93 -11.47 -0.35
C SER A 22 13.63 -12.60 0.64
N GLU A 23 14.63 -13.46 0.87
CA GLU A 23 14.64 -14.42 1.98
C GLU A 23 15.60 -13.99 3.09
N ARG A 24 16.21 -12.79 2.96
CA ARG A 24 17.13 -12.27 3.98
C ARG A 24 16.33 -11.90 5.23
N PRO A 25 16.60 -12.55 6.39
CA PRO A 25 15.86 -12.31 7.63
C PRO A 25 15.79 -10.82 7.99
N TYR A 26 14.62 -10.41 8.46
CA TYR A 26 14.31 -9.04 8.92
C TYR A 26 14.36 -7.96 7.82
N SER A 27 14.58 -8.32 6.56
CA SER A 27 14.42 -7.34 5.48
C SER A 27 12.95 -7.05 5.22
N LEU A 28 12.65 -5.83 4.73
CA LEU A 28 11.28 -5.44 4.40
C LEU A 28 10.66 -6.36 3.34
N GLY A 29 11.46 -6.76 2.34
CA GLY A 29 11.01 -7.67 1.28
C GLY A 29 10.69 -9.08 1.79
N GLU A 30 11.42 -9.58 2.78
CA GLU A 30 11.14 -10.87 3.43
C GLU A 30 9.84 -10.79 4.25
N ARG A 31 9.69 -9.75 5.09
CA ARG A 31 8.50 -9.60 5.94
C ARG A 31 7.21 -9.47 5.14
N ILE A 32 7.22 -8.64 4.09
CA ILE A 32 6.04 -8.47 3.22
C ILE A 32 5.74 -9.76 2.47
N LEU A 33 6.77 -10.44 1.93
CA LEU A 33 6.55 -11.72 1.25
C LEU A 33 5.99 -12.78 2.21
N SER A 34 6.54 -12.89 3.41
CA SER A 34 6.07 -13.80 4.44
C SER A 34 4.61 -13.53 4.81
N ASN A 35 4.24 -12.27 5.01
CA ASN A 35 2.87 -11.88 5.32
C ASN A 35 1.90 -12.19 4.16
N LEU A 36 2.30 -11.92 2.92
CA LEU A 36 1.49 -12.27 1.75
C LEU A 36 1.28 -13.78 1.59
N LEU A 37 2.26 -14.58 1.98
CA LEU A 37 2.19 -16.04 1.90
C LEU A 37 1.49 -16.69 3.10
N SER A 38 1.58 -16.10 4.28
CA SER A 38 0.92 -16.61 5.49
C SER A 38 -0.58 -16.30 5.53
N ALA A 39 -1.00 -15.18 4.95
CA ALA A 39 -2.40 -14.87 4.78
C ALA A 39 -3.01 -15.79 3.70
N PRO A 40 -4.28 -16.22 3.81
CA PRO A 40 -4.93 -17.03 2.79
C PRO A 40 -5.30 -16.20 1.54
N PHE A 41 -4.39 -15.34 1.07
CA PHE A 41 -4.55 -14.59 -0.17
C PHE A 41 -4.70 -15.56 -1.34
N GLN A 42 -5.78 -15.44 -2.09
CA GLN A 42 -6.14 -16.38 -3.17
C GLN A 42 -5.54 -16.01 -4.53
N GLY A 43 -4.89 -14.85 -4.63
CA GLY A 43 -4.28 -14.37 -5.88
C GLY A 43 -2.88 -14.93 -6.12
N GLN A 44 -2.35 -14.62 -7.29
CA GLN A 44 -0.99 -14.97 -7.66
C GLN A 44 0.00 -13.97 -7.04
N ILE A 45 1.12 -14.46 -6.51
CA ILE A 45 2.25 -13.66 -6.05
C ILE A 45 3.47 -13.98 -6.91
N THR A 46 4.05 -12.96 -7.54
CA THR A 46 5.26 -13.09 -8.37
C THR A 46 6.40 -12.26 -7.79
N PRO A 47 7.41 -12.90 -7.19
CA PRO A 47 8.60 -12.22 -6.70
C PRO A 47 9.48 -11.69 -7.85
N VAL A 48 10.09 -10.52 -7.61
CA VAL A 48 11.20 -10.00 -8.43
C VAL A 48 12.43 -9.84 -7.56
N ASN A 49 13.51 -10.55 -7.92
CA ASN A 49 14.79 -10.49 -7.24
C ASN A 49 15.93 -10.53 -8.26
N LEU A 50 16.91 -9.63 -8.14
CA LEU A 50 18.01 -9.50 -9.10
C LEU A 50 18.94 -10.71 -9.14
N ARG A 51 19.03 -11.49 -8.05
CA ARG A 51 20.05 -12.54 -7.85
C ARG A 51 19.46 -13.94 -7.87
N HIS A 52 18.23 -14.13 -7.36
CA HIS A 52 17.65 -15.43 -7.13
C HIS A 52 16.52 -15.72 -8.13
N ARG A 53 16.53 -16.91 -8.73
CA ARG A 53 15.46 -17.38 -9.63
C ARG A 53 14.28 -18.02 -8.89
N THR A 54 14.46 -18.27 -7.61
CA THR A 54 13.44 -18.79 -6.70
C THR A 54 13.54 -18.01 -5.39
N VAL A 55 12.43 -17.56 -4.85
CA VAL A 55 12.32 -16.87 -3.56
C VAL A 55 11.10 -17.43 -2.84
N ALA A 56 11.29 -17.94 -1.63
CA ALA A 56 10.25 -18.60 -0.82
C ALA A 56 9.48 -19.71 -1.60
N GLY A 57 10.20 -20.50 -2.40
CA GLY A 57 9.59 -21.55 -3.23
C GLY A 57 8.88 -21.07 -4.50
N LEU A 58 8.73 -19.76 -4.70
CA LEU A 58 8.09 -19.19 -5.89
C LEU A 58 9.12 -18.89 -6.98
N THR A 59 8.72 -19.06 -8.25
CA THR A 59 9.52 -18.62 -9.40
C THR A 59 9.70 -17.11 -9.36
N SER A 60 10.95 -16.66 -9.36
CA SER A 60 11.32 -15.24 -9.29
C SER A 60 11.91 -14.75 -10.62
N TYR A 61 11.66 -13.51 -10.96
CA TYR A 61 12.15 -12.85 -12.16
C TYR A 61 13.20 -11.79 -11.81
N THR A 62 14.15 -11.57 -12.70
CA THR A 62 15.21 -10.56 -12.46
C THR A 62 14.77 -9.12 -12.74
N ASN A 63 13.67 -8.94 -13.47
CA ASN A 63 13.05 -7.64 -13.72
C ASN A 63 11.60 -7.80 -14.21
N LEU A 64 10.81 -6.72 -14.14
CA LEU A 64 9.40 -6.71 -14.52
C LEU A 64 9.14 -7.10 -15.98
N ASN A 65 10.06 -6.74 -16.90
CA ASN A 65 9.85 -6.99 -18.33
C ASN A 65 9.85 -8.48 -18.68
N LYS A 66 10.41 -9.34 -17.82
CA LYS A 66 10.44 -10.80 -18.01
C LYS A 66 9.21 -11.52 -17.50
N ILE A 67 8.36 -10.85 -16.73
CA ILE A 67 7.13 -11.44 -16.17
C ILE A 67 6.10 -11.62 -17.30
N PRO A 68 5.56 -12.82 -17.51
CA PRO A 68 4.49 -13.02 -18.48
C PRO A 68 3.16 -12.45 -17.99
N GLY A 69 2.30 -12.05 -18.92
CA GLY A 69 0.94 -11.60 -18.63
C GLY A 69 0.85 -10.20 -18.00
N SER A 70 -0.27 -9.97 -17.34
CA SER A 70 -0.63 -8.73 -16.63
C SER A 70 -0.51 -8.89 -15.12
N ALA A 71 -0.47 -7.76 -14.41
CA ALA A 71 -0.58 -7.72 -12.96
C ALA A 71 -1.47 -6.55 -12.54
N ASP A 72 -2.19 -6.75 -11.45
CA ASP A 72 -3.11 -5.74 -10.91
C ASP A 72 -2.38 -4.76 -10.00
N LEU A 73 -1.35 -5.24 -9.30
CA LEU A 73 -0.61 -4.46 -8.32
C LEU A 73 0.88 -4.81 -8.33
N VAL A 74 1.71 -3.78 -8.38
CA VAL A 74 3.15 -3.87 -8.13
C VAL A 74 3.45 -3.31 -6.75
N ILE A 75 4.16 -4.06 -5.93
CA ILE A 75 4.70 -3.61 -4.64
C ILE A 75 6.21 -3.49 -4.81
N ALA A 76 6.79 -2.37 -4.43
CA ALA A 76 8.23 -2.18 -4.50
C ALA A 76 8.82 -1.79 -3.14
N VAL A 77 9.85 -2.56 -2.75
CA VAL A 77 10.62 -2.36 -1.53
C VAL A 77 12.10 -2.20 -1.89
N THR A 78 12.36 -1.39 -2.88
CA THR A 78 13.69 -1.16 -3.46
C THR A 78 14.16 0.26 -3.20
N PRO A 79 15.48 0.52 -3.21
CA PRO A 79 16.01 1.87 -3.02
C PRO A 79 15.53 2.87 -4.09
N PRO A 80 15.48 4.18 -3.77
CA PRO A 80 14.99 5.25 -4.65
C PRO A 80 15.67 5.37 -6.00
N ASP A 81 16.96 5.04 -6.10
CA ASP A 81 17.73 5.05 -7.35
C ASP A 81 17.16 4.11 -8.42
N SER A 82 16.41 3.10 -8.00
CA SER A 82 15.76 2.14 -8.90
C SER A 82 14.42 2.63 -9.46
N TYR A 83 13.81 3.68 -8.92
CA TYR A 83 12.41 4.05 -9.19
C TYR A 83 12.15 4.49 -10.64
N ASP A 84 13.04 5.28 -11.23
CA ASP A 84 12.85 5.73 -12.63
C ASP A 84 12.80 4.53 -13.59
N ALA A 85 13.68 3.55 -13.43
CA ALA A 85 13.70 2.33 -14.25
C ALA A 85 12.48 1.42 -13.95
N LEU A 86 12.08 1.33 -12.69
CA LEU A 86 10.90 0.59 -12.24
C LEU A 86 9.63 1.14 -12.89
N PHE A 87 9.40 2.45 -12.80
CA PHE A 87 8.21 3.10 -13.36
C PHE A 87 8.14 3.01 -14.88
N LYS A 88 9.28 3.16 -15.57
CA LYS A 88 9.36 2.91 -17.03
C LYS A 88 8.96 1.47 -17.38
N SER A 89 9.41 0.50 -16.58
CA SER A 89 9.05 -0.90 -16.78
C SER A 89 7.56 -1.16 -16.51
N CYS A 90 6.98 -0.54 -15.47
CA CYS A 90 5.55 -0.62 -15.19
C CYS A 90 4.71 -0.07 -16.35
N ARG A 91 5.05 1.10 -16.88
CA ARG A 91 4.36 1.68 -18.05
C ARG A 91 4.46 0.78 -19.28
N LYS A 92 5.66 0.28 -19.59
CA LYS A 92 5.88 -0.63 -20.72
C LYS A 92 5.02 -1.90 -20.60
N LYS A 93 4.83 -2.40 -19.40
CA LYS A 93 4.02 -3.60 -19.10
C LYS A 93 2.55 -3.29 -18.85
N GLN A 94 2.17 -2.00 -18.85
CA GLN A 94 0.82 -1.53 -18.53
C GLN A 94 0.37 -1.93 -17.11
N PHE A 95 1.31 -2.02 -16.15
CA PHE A 95 1.00 -2.21 -14.75
C PHE A 95 0.63 -0.86 -14.15
N GLY A 96 -0.66 -0.57 -14.06
CA GLY A 96 -1.19 0.76 -13.74
C GLY A 96 -1.13 1.16 -12.27
N HIS A 97 -0.84 0.24 -11.35
CA HIS A 97 -0.83 0.50 -9.91
C HIS A 97 0.46 0.02 -9.25
N ILE A 98 1.08 0.91 -8.48
CA ILE A 98 2.28 0.59 -7.70
C ILE A 98 2.17 1.14 -6.29
N ILE A 99 2.57 0.35 -5.29
CA ILE A 99 2.80 0.76 -3.91
C ILE A 99 4.30 0.73 -3.65
N LEU A 100 4.86 1.87 -3.30
CA LEU A 100 6.22 1.97 -2.76
C LEU A 100 6.14 1.83 -1.25
N ILE A 101 6.90 0.90 -0.68
CA ILE A 101 7.02 0.73 0.77
C ILE A 101 8.48 0.86 1.14
N GLN A 102 8.78 1.82 1.98
CA GLN A 102 10.15 2.15 2.40
C GLN A 102 10.14 2.74 3.81
N ASP A 103 11.22 2.57 4.52
CA ASP A 103 11.51 3.36 5.71
C ASP A 103 12.01 4.74 5.29
N TRP A 104 11.07 5.64 5.07
CA TRP A 104 11.31 6.97 4.54
C TRP A 104 12.09 7.86 5.49
N GLU A 105 12.04 7.59 6.80
CA GLU A 105 12.75 8.34 7.83
C GLU A 105 14.25 8.02 7.84
N SER A 106 14.64 6.87 7.28
CA SER A 106 16.03 6.44 7.21
C SER A 106 16.77 6.91 5.95
N LEU A 107 16.08 7.57 5.01
CA LEU A 107 16.69 8.02 3.77
C LEU A 107 17.54 9.28 4.00
N SER A 108 18.67 9.35 3.27
CA SER A 108 19.41 10.60 3.12
C SER A 108 18.63 11.63 2.29
N ASP A 109 19.02 12.90 2.39
CA ASP A 109 18.40 13.98 1.61
C ASP A 109 18.46 13.72 0.10
N ASP A 110 19.57 13.17 -0.39
CA ASP A 110 19.75 12.85 -1.81
C ASP A 110 18.81 11.72 -2.26
N GLU A 111 18.68 10.68 -1.45
CA GLU A 111 17.74 9.58 -1.72
C GLU A 111 16.29 10.07 -1.70
N TRP A 112 15.96 10.94 -0.74
CA TRP A 112 14.65 11.57 -0.67
C TRP A 112 14.32 12.39 -1.91
N GLN A 113 15.23 13.27 -2.36
CA GLN A 113 15.06 14.07 -3.56
C GLN A 113 14.94 13.19 -4.81
N THR A 114 15.73 12.12 -4.89
CA THR A 114 15.66 11.15 -5.99
C THR A 114 14.30 10.48 -6.04
N ALA A 115 13.77 10.03 -4.89
CA ALA A 115 12.45 9.45 -4.80
C ALA A 115 11.36 10.45 -5.23
N GLU A 116 11.39 11.65 -4.68
CA GLU A 116 10.41 12.71 -4.95
C GLU A 116 10.37 13.07 -6.44
N ALA A 117 11.54 13.29 -7.05
CA ALA A 117 11.66 13.60 -8.47
C ALA A 117 11.08 12.48 -9.36
N ALA A 118 11.41 11.22 -9.05
CA ALA A 118 10.91 10.07 -9.80
C ALA A 118 9.39 9.93 -9.66
N ILE A 119 8.85 10.07 -8.44
CA ILE A 119 7.41 9.98 -8.17
C ILE A 119 6.66 11.10 -8.92
N LYS A 120 7.08 12.36 -8.77
CA LYS A 120 6.47 13.50 -9.46
C LYS A 120 6.48 13.38 -10.98
N LYS A 121 7.57 12.83 -11.54
CA LYS A 121 7.73 12.64 -12.99
C LYS A 121 6.80 11.57 -13.55
N HIS A 122 6.52 10.52 -12.77
CA HIS A 122 5.87 9.31 -13.30
C HIS A 122 4.43 9.12 -12.81
N HIS A 123 4.02 9.75 -11.70
CA HIS A 123 2.63 9.65 -11.23
C HIS A 123 1.66 10.33 -12.21
N GLY A 124 0.55 9.67 -12.52
CA GLY A 124 -0.49 10.19 -13.42
C GLY A 124 -1.46 9.12 -13.90
N ASP A 125 -2.19 9.39 -14.95
CA ASP A 125 -3.30 8.55 -15.44
C ASP A 125 -2.87 7.12 -15.83
N GLU A 126 -1.64 6.96 -16.34
CA GLU A 126 -1.14 5.65 -16.75
C GLU A 126 -0.48 4.86 -15.61
N LEU A 127 -0.03 5.54 -14.55
CA LEU A 127 0.65 4.92 -13.41
C LEU A 127 0.25 5.62 -12.12
N ASN A 128 -0.59 4.95 -11.35
CA ASN A 128 -0.98 5.40 -10.01
C ASN A 128 0.05 4.92 -8.98
N ILE A 129 0.74 5.87 -8.37
CA ILE A 129 1.77 5.60 -7.37
C ILE A 129 1.20 5.94 -5.99
N SER A 130 1.23 4.97 -5.08
CA SER A 130 0.98 5.16 -3.65
C SER A 130 2.27 4.98 -2.88
N VAL A 131 2.50 5.82 -1.90
CA VAL A 131 3.73 5.81 -1.09
C VAL A 131 3.36 5.52 0.35
N CYS A 132 3.86 4.40 0.88
CA CYS A 132 3.53 3.90 2.21
C CYS A 132 4.78 3.75 3.08
N SER A 133 4.62 3.91 4.40
CA SER A 133 5.62 3.51 5.39
C SER A 133 5.69 1.95 5.48
N PRO A 134 6.62 1.38 6.25
CA PRO A 134 6.68 -0.08 6.45
C PRO A 134 5.39 -0.70 7.03
N ALA A 135 4.53 0.08 7.67
CA ALA A 135 3.20 -0.38 8.10
C ALA A 135 2.22 -0.62 6.94
N GLY A 136 2.56 -0.17 5.74
CA GLY A 136 1.99 -0.59 4.45
C GLY A 136 0.47 -0.53 4.35
N VAL A 137 -0.09 -1.59 3.77
CA VAL A 137 -1.53 -1.75 3.55
C VAL A 137 -2.00 -3.09 4.09
N GLN A 138 -3.07 -3.08 4.87
CA GLN A 138 -3.74 -4.31 5.33
C GLN A 138 -5.25 -4.26 5.03
N LEU A 139 -5.77 -5.36 4.50
CA LEU A 139 -7.19 -5.57 4.19
C LEU A 139 -7.60 -6.93 4.76
N PRO A 140 -7.85 -7.05 6.09
CA PRO A 140 -8.04 -8.35 6.75
C PRO A 140 -9.22 -9.16 6.21
N SER A 141 -10.32 -8.50 5.82
CA SER A 141 -11.48 -9.18 5.21
C SER A 141 -11.16 -9.84 3.85
N GLN A 142 -10.03 -9.50 3.25
CA GLN A 142 -9.54 -10.05 1.98
C GLN A 142 -8.28 -10.90 2.17
N SER A 143 -7.87 -11.11 3.42
CA SER A 143 -6.64 -11.82 3.75
C SER A 143 -5.42 -11.23 3.04
N LEU A 144 -5.35 -9.91 2.94
CA LEU A 144 -4.28 -9.20 2.26
C LEU A 144 -3.48 -8.36 3.25
N ASN A 145 -2.21 -8.74 3.44
CA ASN A 145 -1.27 -8.00 4.27
C ASN A 145 -0.02 -7.62 3.47
N ILE A 146 0.00 -6.37 3.00
CA ILE A 146 1.12 -5.74 2.29
C ILE A 146 1.86 -4.82 3.27
N SER A 147 2.36 -5.37 4.35
CA SER A 147 3.07 -4.62 5.39
C SER A 147 4.15 -5.45 6.05
N SER A 148 4.98 -4.80 6.86
CA SER A 148 5.93 -5.50 7.75
C SER A 148 5.35 -5.85 9.11
N GLN A 149 4.06 -5.58 9.35
CA GLN A 149 3.39 -5.80 10.62
C GLN A 149 2.59 -7.12 10.62
N PRO A 150 2.33 -7.70 11.79
CA PRO A 150 1.48 -8.88 11.91
C PRO A 150 0.07 -8.66 11.34
N ASP A 151 -0.62 -9.74 11.02
CA ASP A 151 -2.03 -9.70 10.64
C ASP A 151 -2.91 -9.18 11.77
N HIS A 152 -3.92 -8.41 11.40
CA HIS A 152 -4.96 -7.95 12.31
C HIS A 152 -6.28 -8.66 12.02
N PRO A 153 -7.09 -8.94 13.07
CA PRO A 153 -8.42 -9.48 12.86
C PRO A 153 -9.30 -8.51 12.06
N ALA A 154 -10.20 -9.04 11.26
CA ALA A 154 -11.18 -8.25 10.56
C ALA A 154 -12.15 -7.55 11.53
N GLY A 155 -12.51 -6.31 11.20
CA GLY A 155 -13.39 -5.48 12.02
C GLY A 155 -13.96 -4.30 11.25
N TYR A 156 -14.38 -3.26 11.95
CA TYR A 156 -15.11 -2.13 11.37
C TYR A 156 -14.32 -0.82 11.34
N THR A 157 -13.10 -0.79 11.90
CA THR A 157 -12.28 0.42 12.01
C THR A 157 -11.30 0.53 10.84
N ALA A 158 -11.38 1.60 10.06
CA ALA A 158 -10.36 1.96 9.09
C ALA A 158 -9.28 2.81 9.74
N LEU A 159 -8.02 2.55 9.39
CA LEU A 159 -6.86 3.32 9.85
C LEU A 159 -6.20 4.02 8.65
N LEU A 160 -5.98 5.32 8.78
CA LEU A 160 -5.13 6.13 7.90
C LEU A 160 -4.02 6.73 8.76
N THR A 161 -2.81 6.26 8.60
CA THR A 161 -1.66 6.68 9.40
C THR A 161 -0.50 7.12 8.50
N GLY A 162 0.44 7.89 9.03
CA GLY A 162 1.66 8.31 8.34
C GLY A 162 2.90 7.59 8.86
N HIS A 163 2.93 7.31 10.17
CA HIS A 163 4.08 6.74 10.85
C HIS A 163 3.83 5.29 11.26
N ALA A 164 4.84 4.44 11.09
CA ALA A 164 4.74 3.02 11.46
C ALA A 164 4.58 2.82 12.98
N SER A 165 5.18 3.69 13.81
CA SER A 165 5.03 3.68 15.26
C SER A 165 3.59 3.96 15.69
N VAL A 166 2.97 5.00 15.14
CA VAL A 166 1.56 5.36 15.40
C VAL A 166 0.64 4.21 15.00
N SER A 167 0.88 3.63 13.83
CA SER A 167 0.14 2.44 13.37
C SER A 167 0.22 1.30 14.37
N SER A 168 1.41 0.99 14.86
CA SER A 168 1.64 -0.12 15.80
C SER A 168 0.93 0.10 17.13
N GLU A 169 0.97 1.33 17.66
CA GLU A 169 0.31 1.68 18.93
C GLU A 169 -1.22 1.58 18.83
N ILE A 170 -1.80 2.15 17.76
CA ILE A 170 -3.25 2.08 17.52
C ILE A 170 -3.68 0.63 17.36
N ASN A 171 -2.95 -0.17 16.59
CA ASN A 171 -3.25 -1.57 16.38
C ASN A 171 -3.21 -2.38 17.69
N LEU A 172 -2.19 -2.15 18.53
CA LEU A 172 -2.09 -2.79 19.84
C LEU A 172 -3.27 -2.40 20.76
N MET A 173 -3.68 -1.13 20.72
CA MET A 173 -4.83 -0.64 21.48
C MET A 173 -6.13 -1.29 21.03
N LEU A 174 -6.37 -1.39 19.71
CA LEU A 174 -7.54 -2.06 19.16
C LEU A 174 -7.58 -3.55 19.53
N GLN A 175 -6.45 -4.25 19.47
CA GLN A 175 -6.35 -5.65 19.89
C GLN A 175 -6.71 -5.83 21.37
N LYS A 176 -6.19 -4.97 22.26
CA LYS A 176 -6.54 -5.00 23.71
C LYS A 176 -8.03 -4.77 23.96
N MET A 177 -8.70 -4.03 23.08
CA MET A 177 -10.14 -3.79 23.12
C MET A 177 -10.96 -4.91 22.43
N GLY A 178 -10.32 -5.96 21.92
CA GLY A 178 -10.99 -6.99 21.11
C GLY A 178 -11.55 -6.50 19.79
N GLN A 179 -11.02 -5.37 19.28
CA GLN A 179 -11.47 -4.76 18.03
C GLN A 179 -10.54 -5.12 16.88
N GLY A 180 -11.12 -5.38 15.72
CA GLY A 180 -10.39 -5.57 14.47
C GLY A 180 -10.43 -4.34 13.57
N ILE A 181 -9.71 -4.42 12.46
CA ILE A 181 -9.68 -3.36 11.45
C ILE A 181 -10.40 -3.79 10.17
N SER A 182 -11.07 -2.85 9.51
CA SER A 182 -11.63 -3.08 8.17
C SER A 182 -10.53 -2.93 7.12
N ARG A 183 -9.66 -1.96 7.31
CA ARG A 183 -8.50 -1.67 6.47
C ARG A 183 -7.52 -0.76 7.19
N HIS A 184 -6.26 -0.87 6.81
CA HIS A 184 -5.20 0.04 7.21
C HIS A 184 -4.42 0.49 6.00
N ILE A 185 -4.12 1.77 5.89
CA ILE A 185 -3.23 2.34 4.89
C ILE A 185 -2.32 3.33 5.60
N SER A 186 -1.02 3.07 5.53
CA SER A 186 0.01 3.91 6.13
C SER A 186 0.69 4.74 5.04
N LEU A 187 0.21 5.97 4.85
CA LEU A 187 0.70 6.89 3.82
C LEU A 187 1.98 7.59 4.27
N ASN A 188 2.94 7.76 3.38
CA ASN A 188 3.99 8.75 3.56
C ASN A 188 3.50 10.10 2.99
N TYR A 189 2.99 10.94 3.83
CA TYR A 189 2.34 12.20 3.42
C TYR A 189 3.17 13.14 2.57
N PRO A 190 4.46 13.39 2.86
CA PRO A 190 5.23 14.30 2.03
C PRO A 190 5.43 13.83 0.59
N LEU A 191 5.54 12.52 0.37
CA LEU A 191 5.81 11.93 -0.94
C LEU A 191 4.59 11.32 -1.60
N SER A 192 3.53 11.01 -0.84
CA SER A 192 2.34 10.36 -1.40
C SER A 192 1.55 11.36 -2.25
N PRO A 193 1.35 11.09 -3.54
CA PRO A 193 0.46 11.89 -4.37
C PRO A 193 -1.02 11.66 -4.06
N THR A 194 -1.34 10.59 -3.31
CA THR A 194 -2.70 10.32 -2.79
C THR A 194 -2.81 10.80 -1.34
N THR A 195 -3.91 11.46 -1.02
CA THR A 195 -4.16 12.09 0.28
C THR A 195 -5.05 11.25 1.18
N SER A 196 -5.11 11.58 2.47
CA SER A 196 -6.10 10.98 3.41
C SER A 196 -7.53 11.22 2.93
N ALA A 197 -7.80 12.38 2.35
CA ALA A 197 -9.11 12.71 1.78
C ALA A 197 -9.49 11.75 0.63
N ASP A 198 -8.54 11.43 -0.26
CA ASP A 198 -8.78 10.50 -1.37
C ASP A 198 -9.11 9.10 -0.86
N TRP A 199 -8.38 8.63 0.16
CA TRP A 199 -8.62 7.34 0.76
C TRP A 199 -9.93 7.28 1.55
N LEU A 200 -10.25 8.33 2.31
CA LEU A 200 -11.48 8.42 3.07
C LEU A 200 -12.72 8.40 2.16
N ASN A 201 -12.67 9.11 1.04
CA ASN A 201 -13.74 9.07 0.04
C ASN A 201 -13.93 7.64 -0.53
N ARG A 202 -12.83 6.90 -0.73
CA ARG A 202 -12.91 5.48 -1.16
C ARG A 202 -13.46 4.56 -0.07
N PHE A 203 -13.20 4.86 1.22
CA PHE A 203 -13.73 4.09 2.34
C PHE A 203 -15.23 4.26 2.53
N GLY A 204 -15.78 5.44 2.27
CA GLY A 204 -17.20 5.73 2.40
C GLY A 204 -18.11 4.84 1.56
N HIS A 205 -17.59 4.17 0.53
CA HIS A 205 -18.32 3.19 -0.27
C HIS A 205 -18.31 1.77 0.31
N ASN A 206 -17.61 1.54 1.43
CA ASN A 206 -17.53 0.21 2.05
C ASN A 206 -18.44 0.11 3.27
N ARG A 207 -19.49 -0.70 3.16
CA ARG A 207 -20.48 -0.93 4.23
C ARG A 207 -19.89 -1.57 5.50
N HIS A 208 -18.71 -2.17 5.42
CA HIS A 208 -18.03 -2.77 6.58
C HIS A 208 -17.20 -1.77 7.39
N THR A 209 -16.94 -0.56 6.87
CA THR A 209 -16.20 0.45 7.62
C THR A 209 -17.17 1.39 8.32
N LYS A 210 -17.18 1.37 9.66
CA LYS A 210 -18.05 2.22 10.49
C LYS A 210 -17.32 3.36 11.18
N VAL A 211 -16.03 3.19 11.42
CA VAL A 211 -15.17 4.17 12.10
C VAL A 211 -13.93 4.38 11.26
N ALA A 212 -13.46 5.62 11.17
CA ALA A 212 -12.15 5.94 10.61
C ALA A 212 -11.29 6.66 11.66
N VAL A 213 -10.09 6.16 11.89
CA VAL A 213 -9.04 6.82 12.68
C VAL A 213 -8.04 7.37 11.70
N ILE A 214 -7.78 8.67 11.79
CA ILE A 214 -6.91 9.39 10.84
C ILE A 214 -5.82 10.08 11.64
N GLU A 215 -4.57 9.77 11.33
CA GLU A 215 -3.43 10.55 11.79
C GLU A 215 -3.41 11.87 11.02
N HIS A 216 -3.48 12.98 11.75
CA HIS A 216 -3.55 14.30 11.14
C HIS A 216 -2.21 14.73 10.54
N ASN A 217 -2.23 15.08 9.26
CA ASN A 217 -1.09 15.69 8.57
C ASN A 217 -1.37 17.19 8.32
N PRO A 218 -0.63 18.12 8.96
CA PRO A 218 -0.84 19.54 8.77
C PRO A 218 -0.50 20.05 7.36
N ALA A 219 0.33 19.31 6.60
CA ALA A 219 0.68 19.66 5.22
C ALA A 219 -0.41 19.29 4.20
N GLU A 220 -1.40 18.49 4.59
CA GLU A 220 -2.51 18.11 3.72
C GLU A 220 -3.53 19.26 3.57
N ASN A 221 -4.23 19.31 2.45
CA ASN A 221 -5.30 20.28 2.24
C ASN A 221 -6.46 20.02 3.21
N GLN A 222 -6.52 20.79 4.28
CA GLN A 222 -7.49 20.64 5.36
C GLN A 222 -8.94 20.76 4.90
N ARG A 223 -9.24 21.64 3.92
CA ARG A 223 -10.60 21.79 3.37
C ARG A 223 -11.06 20.50 2.68
N ASN A 224 -10.19 19.86 1.91
CA ASN A 224 -10.49 18.61 1.24
C ASN A 224 -10.69 17.49 2.27
N LEU A 225 -9.84 17.41 3.28
CA LEU A 225 -9.97 16.43 4.36
C LEU A 225 -11.29 16.58 5.12
N PHE A 226 -11.66 17.81 5.53
CA PHE A 226 -12.95 18.06 6.19
C PHE A 226 -14.15 17.70 5.30
N SER A 227 -14.07 17.96 3.99
CA SER A 227 -15.12 17.58 3.05
C SER A 227 -15.27 16.05 2.99
N ALA A 228 -14.15 15.34 2.91
CA ALA A 228 -14.13 13.86 2.89
C ALA A 228 -14.66 13.26 4.20
N ILE A 229 -14.31 13.84 5.36
CA ILE A 229 -14.83 13.42 6.67
C ILE A 229 -16.35 13.57 6.70
N ARG A 230 -16.89 14.72 6.27
CA ARG A 230 -18.35 14.94 6.21
C ARG A 230 -19.04 13.94 5.28
N HIS A 231 -18.43 13.64 4.14
CA HIS A 231 -18.97 12.65 3.21
C HIS A 231 -18.99 11.25 3.85
N PHE A 232 -17.88 10.83 4.44
CA PHE A 232 -17.75 9.55 5.13
C PHE A 232 -18.78 9.38 6.25
N THR A 233 -18.93 10.37 7.14
CA THR A 233 -19.87 10.31 8.27
C THR A 233 -21.33 10.22 7.83
N ARG A 234 -21.74 10.90 6.76
CA ARG A 234 -23.09 10.80 6.23
C ARG A 234 -23.42 9.40 5.69
N HIS A 235 -22.46 8.73 5.09
CA HIS A 235 -22.68 7.39 4.53
C HIS A 235 -22.61 6.27 5.57
N THR A 236 -21.85 6.47 6.66
CA THR A 236 -21.74 5.47 7.73
C THR A 236 -22.89 5.51 8.72
N THR A 237 -23.51 6.67 8.94
CA THR A 237 -24.68 6.84 9.84
C THR A 237 -26.01 6.40 9.21
N LEU A 238 -26.11 6.27 7.89
CA LEU A 238 -27.32 5.84 7.19
C LEU A 238 -27.45 4.31 7.05
N SER A 239 -26.50 3.54 7.55
CA SER A 239 -26.44 2.06 7.42
C SER A 239 -26.65 1.32 8.74
N THR A 240 -27.28 1.96 9.75
CA THR A 240 -27.65 1.34 11.04
C THR A 240 -29.07 0.78 11.01
#